data_ac01f5a49d3a26e16c702201cb83cb08
#
_entry.id   ac01f5a49d3a26e16c702201cb83cb08
#
_cell.length_a   1.000
_cell.length_b   1.000
_cell.length_c   1.000
_cell.angle_alpha   90.00
_cell.angle_beta   90.00
_cell.angle_gamma   90.00
#
_symmetry.space_group_name_H-M   'P 1'
#
loop_
_entity.id
_entity.type
_entity.pdbx_description
1 polymer ?
#
loop_
_entity_poly.entity_id
_entity_poly.type
_entity_poly.pdbx_seq_one_letter_code
_entity_poly.pdbx_strand_id
1 'polypeptide(L)'
;MSPMEHVRRLFPSLPRDYIRRRRAVRRITNVVLIAALSLTAAYFITRPTGGTGFPAGNLATTPLPGPSAPGPRIAAPGVPITDASGYGLEPGPYTVSEVEDLVLHDTKRGKDTHVRIFYPNEAGKYPVIVFSHGAGGSQSCCDGLTRHWATHGYVTIQPTHDDSAVQRRNQGEENIRFMQAVRDALKKPSLWESRPQDISYVLDALPSLENRVRGLAGKMDAEHIGVGGHSMGSYTTEAIAGALVDLPGHAGRDFADKRVKAVLCLSPQGPGQFGLNEHSFDQIALPYMGITGSLDSLGPVASPAWHRIPFQRSQPGDKYHLFIEGADHMSFITPRTALPSHAKQGGAIFDCTNSAALAFWDAYLKGDARAKEYLDSSALEEFSHGAVKLFRR
;
A
#
# COMPACT_ATOMS: atom_id res chain seq x y z
N MET A 1 -8.46 -17.51 -34.55
CA MET A 1 -7.48 -18.30 -33.75
C MET A 1 -7.60 -17.85 -32.31
N SER A 2 -7.79 -18.78 -31.37
CA SER A 2 -7.93 -18.41 -29.96
C SER A 2 -6.56 -18.06 -29.35
N PRO A 3 -6.49 -17.18 -28.33
CA PRO A 3 -5.23 -16.87 -27.64
C PRO A 3 -4.47 -18.10 -27.12
N MET A 4 -5.15 -19.22 -26.95
CA MET A 4 -4.59 -20.52 -26.55
C MET A 4 -3.80 -21.26 -27.64
N GLU A 5 -4.14 -21.05 -28.91
CA GLU A 5 -3.40 -21.64 -30.03
C GLU A 5 -2.07 -20.93 -30.27
N HIS A 6 -2.01 -19.61 -29.96
CA HIS A 6 -0.77 -18.84 -30.07
C HIS A 6 0.27 -19.27 -29.02
N VAL A 7 -0.15 -19.50 -27.77
CA VAL A 7 0.74 -19.94 -26.67
C VAL A 7 1.28 -21.36 -26.94
N ARG A 8 0.49 -22.25 -27.56
CA ARG A 8 0.95 -23.61 -27.91
C ARG A 8 2.03 -23.64 -28.98
N ARG A 9 2.06 -22.67 -29.89
CA ARG A 9 3.14 -22.55 -30.88
C ARG A 9 4.47 -22.12 -30.30
N LEU A 10 4.43 -21.32 -29.22
CA LEU A 10 5.64 -20.79 -28.59
C LEU A 10 6.28 -21.73 -27.56
N PHE A 11 5.49 -22.64 -26.96
CA PHE A 11 5.98 -23.57 -25.91
C PHE A 11 5.35 -24.96 -26.05
N PRO A 12 5.82 -25.79 -27.01
CA PRO A 12 5.22 -27.08 -27.28
C PRO A 12 5.39 -28.15 -26.18
N SER A 13 6.24 -27.94 -25.20
CA SER A 13 6.61 -28.93 -24.18
C SER A 13 5.94 -28.75 -22.80
N LEU A 14 5.04 -27.79 -22.62
CA LEU A 14 4.38 -27.60 -21.32
C LEU A 14 3.21 -28.59 -21.12
N PRO A 15 3.20 -29.37 -20.01
CA PRO A 15 2.13 -30.29 -19.69
C PRO A 15 0.79 -29.55 -19.52
N ARG A 16 -0.29 -30.13 -20.09
CA ARG A 16 -1.66 -29.57 -19.99
C ARG A 16 -2.11 -29.34 -18.53
N ASP A 17 -1.64 -30.16 -17.61
CA ASP A 17 -1.98 -30.08 -16.19
C ASP A 17 -1.32 -28.90 -15.46
N TYR A 18 -0.17 -28.41 -15.90
CA TYR A 18 0.51 -27.25 -15.29
C TYR A 18 -0.30 -25.95 -15.45
N ILE A 19 -0.86 -25.73 -16.64
CA ILE A 19 -1.68 -24.53 -16.91
C ILE A 19 -3.04 -24.61 -16.18
N ARG A 20 -3.64 -25.82 -16.08
CA ARG A 20 -4.87 -26.04 -15.30
C ARG A 20 -4.65 -25.84 -13.80
N ARG A 21 -3.56 -26.35 -13.24
CA ARG A 21 -3.22 -26.20 -11.82
C ARG A 21 -2.98 -24.73 -11.44
N ARG A 22 -2.24 -23.95 -12.25
CA ARG A 22 -2.05 -22.50 -12.01
C ARG A 22 -3.36 -21.72 -12.06
N ARG A 23 -4.29 -22.04 -12.95
CA ARG A 23 -5.62 -21.40 -12.99
C ARG A 23 -6.50 -21.79 -11.82
N ALA A 24 -6.46 -23.05 -11.39
CA ALA A 24 -7.19 -23.53 -10.21
C ALA A 24 -6.65 -22.89 -8.93
N VAL A 25 -5.34 -22.85 -8.76
CA VAL A 25 -4.70 -22.20 -7.59
C VAL A 25 -5.04 -20.70 -7.54
N ARG A 26 -4.95 -19.95 -8.67
CA ARG A 26 -5.35 -18.53 -8.71
C ARG A 26 -6.83 -18.30 -8.37
N ARG A 27 -7.74 -19.16 -8.87
CA ARG A 27 -9.18 -19.07 -8.55
C ARG A 27 -9.45 -19.38 -7.07
N ILE A 28 -8.79 -20.40 -6.52
CA ILE A 28 -8.93 -20.79 -5.11
C ILE A 28 -8.36 -19.70 -4.22
N THR A 29 -7.22 -19.08 -4.55
CA THR A 29 -6.62 -18.02 -3.75
C THR A 29 -7.54 -16.78 -3.68
N ASN A 30 -8.15 -16.37 -4.78
CA ASN A 30 -9.05 -15.21 -4.80
C ASN A 30 -10.39 -15.48 -4.07
N VAL A 31 -10.98 -16.66 -4.25
CA VAL A 31 -12.22 -17.04 -3.54
C VAL A 31 -11.97 -17.24 -2.05
N VAL A 32 -10.84 -17.82 -1.66
CA VAL A 32 -10.46 -18.00 -0.27
C VAL A 32 -10.14 -16.65 0.39
N LEU A 33 -9.55 -15.68 -0.32
CA LEU A 33 -9.27 -14.34 0.20
C LEU A 33 -10.57 -13.59 0.54
N ILE A 34 -11.57 -13.63 -0.34
CA ILE A 34 -12.88 -12.97 -0.15
C ILE A 34 -13.67 -13.68 0.98
N ALA A 35 -13.74 -15.01 0.98
CA ALA A 35 -14.39 -15.78 2.04
C ALA A 35 -13.71 -15.59 3.41
N ALA A 36 -12.40 -15.41 3.40
CA ALA A 36 -11.58 -15.23 4.57
C ALA A 36 -11.82 -13.88 5.26
N LEU A 37 -11.94 -12.81 4.51
CA LEU A 37 -12.28 -11.48 5.04
C LEU A 37 -13.70 -11.45 5.59
N SER A 38 -14.64 -12.14 4.93
CA SER A 38 -16.05 -12.29 5.41
C SER A 38 -16.16 -13.11 6.71
N LEU A 39 -15.35 -14.14 6.91
CA LEU A 39 -15.30 -14.96 8.12
C LEU A 39 -14.64 -14.24 9.31
N THR A 40 -13.71 -13.33 9.06
CA THR A 40 -13.12 -12.49 10.10
C THR A 40 -14.18 -11.53 10.66
N ALA A 41 -15.04 -10.98 9.82
CA ALA A 41 -16.20 -10.19 10.23
C ALA A 41 -17.15 -10.99 11.14
N ALA A 42 -17.47 -12.25 10.79
CA ALA A 42 -18.33 -13.13 11.58
C ALA A 42 -17.74 -13.49 12.95
N TYR A 43 -16.41 -13.64 13.05
CA TYR A 43 -15.75 -13.97 14.32
C TYR A 43 -15.82 -12.84 15.37
N PHE A 44 -15.82 -11.58 14.94
CA PHE A 44 -15.98 -10.43 15.86
C PHE A 44 -17.44 -10.21 16.29
N ILE A 45 -18.42 -10.69 15.50
CA ILE A 45 -19.87 -10.54 15.80
C ILE A 45 -20.34 -11.54 16.88
N THR A 46 -19.66 -12.69 17.05
CA THR A 46 -20.17 -13.78 17.90
C THR A 46 -19.52 -13.89 19.29
N ARG A 47 -18.68 -12.96 19.72
CA ARG A 47 -18.16 -12.95 21.09
C ARG A 47 -19.13 -12.27 22.04
N PRO A 48 -19.58 -12.92 23.15
CA PRO A 48 -20.25 -12.24 24.23
C PRO A 48 -19.26 -11.24 24.87
N THR A 49 -19.63 -9.97 24.89
CA THR A 49 -18.93 -8.94 25.63
C THR A 49 -19.06 -9.20 27.12
N GLY A 50 -18.07 -9.88 27.71
CA GLY A 50 -17.84 -9.84 29.13
C GLY A 50 -17.41 -8.42 29.49
N GLY A 51 -18.27 -7.71 30.24
CA GLY A 51 -18.18 -6.29 30.43
C GLY A 51 -16.97 -5.84 31.26
N THR A 52 -16.34 -4.79 30.81
CA THR A 52 -16.01 -3.62 31.62
C THR A 52 -16.42 -2.41 30.77
N GLY A 53 -17.50 -1.75 31.21
CA GLY A 53 -18.05 -0.61 30.52
C GLY A 53 -17.07 0.54 30.50
N PHE A 54 -16.64 0.92 29.31
CA PHE A 54 -16.16 2.26 29.06
C PHE A 54 -17.38 3.13 28.80
N PRO A 55 -17.49 4.32 29.45
CA PRO A 55 -18.60 5.23 29.19
C PRO A 55 -18.54 5.63 27.71
N ALA A 56 -19.68 5.48 27.04
CA ALA A 56 -19.90 6.06 25.73
C ALA A 56 -19.78 7.59 25.86
N GLY A 57 -18.60 8.11 25.65
CA GLY A 57 -18.41 9.52 25.44
C GLY A 57 -19.15 9.89 24.17
N ASN A 58 -20.15 10.75 24.31
CA ASN A 58 -20.81 11.40 23.18
C ASN A 58 -19.71 12.09 22.36
N LEU A 59 -19.32 11.45 21.27
CA LEU A 59 -18.57 12.14 20.21
C LEU A 59 -19.56 13.16 19.63
N ALA A 60 -19.50 14.37 20.16
CA ALA A 60 -20.14 15.51 19.52
C ALA A 60 -19.60 15.54 18.08
N THR A 61 -20.47 15.27 17.13
CA THR A 61 -20.26 15.50 15.72
C THR A 61 -20.15 17.02 15.55
N THR A 62 -18.96 17.56 15.74
CA THR A 62 -18.67 18.92 15.31
C THR A 62 -18.82 18.91 13.80
N PRO A 63 -19.73 19.72 13.21
CA PRO A 63 -19.78 19.86 11.76
C PRO A 63 -18.41 20.30 11.29
N LEU A 64 -17.88 19.61 10.27
CA LEU A 64 -16.65 20.04 9.61
C LEU A 64 -16.82 21.50 9.19
N PRO A 65 -15.83 22.39 9.43
CA PRO A 65 -15.86 23.72 8.84
C PRO A 65 -16.01 23.55 7.32
N GLY A 66 -16.96 24.25 6.74
CA GLY A 66 -17.17 24.30 5.31
C GLY A 66 -15.86 24.67 4.61
N PRO A 67 -15.71 24.35 3.31
CA PRO A 67 -14.50 24.65 2.58
C PRO A 67 -14.19 26.14 2.74
N SER A 68 -13.00 26.45 3.31
CA SER A 68 -12.48 27.79 3.36
C SER A 68 -12.36 28.29 1.93
N ALA A 69 -12.83 29.51 1.68
CA ALA A 69 -12.72 30.15 0.38
C ALA A 69 -11.26 30.15 -0.09
N PRO A 70 -11.00 29.87 -1.38
CA PRO A 70 -9.65 29.85 -1.91
C PRO A 70 -9.05 31.26 -1.77
N GLY A 71 -7.86 31.34 -1.16
CA GLY A 71 -7.05 32.55 -1.13
C GLY A 71 -6.66 32.98 -2.56
N PRO A 72 -6.21 34.26 -2.75
CA PRO A 72 -5.95 34.79 -4.07
C PRO A 72 -4.88 33.99 -4.80
N ARG A 73 -5.23 33.41 -5.94
CA ARG A 73 -4.34 32.67 -6.83
C ARG A 73 -3.41 33.65 -7.55
N ILE A 74 -2.11 33.47 -7.41
CA ILE A 74 -1.13 34.03 -8.33
C ILE A 74 -1.00 33.00 -9.46
N ALA A 75 -1.64 33.28 -10.60
CA ALA A 75 -1.55 32.44 -11.79
C ALA A 75 -0.17 32.61 -12.45
N ALA A 76 0.61 31.54 -12.48
CA ALA A 76 1.68 31.41 -13.46
C ALA A 76 1.06 30.92 -14.81
N PRO A 77 1.53 31.38 -15.98
CA PRO A 77 0.97 30.95 -17.25
C PRO A 77 1.45 29.55 -17.60
N GLY A 78 0.68 28.54 -17.23
CA GLY A 78 0.82 27.14 -17.62
C GLY A 78 -0.44 26.72 -18.37
N VAL A 79 -0.29 25.87 -19.37
CA VAL A 79 -1.40 25.22 -20.08
C VAL A 79 -2.35 24.63 -19.03
N PRO A 80 -3.66 24.90 -19.06
CA PRO A 80 -4.59 24.32 -18.10
C PRO A 80 -4.50 22.80 -18.16
N ILE A 81 -4.38 22.12 -17.01
CA ILE A 81 -4.53 20.67 -16.91
C ILE A 81 -6.05 20.41 -17.00
N THR A 82 -6.58 20.51 -18.21
CA THR A 82 -7.98 20.22 -18.54
C THR A 82 -8.12 18.85 -19.18
N ASP A 83 -7.14 17.97 -18.97
CA ASP A 83 -7.18 16.65 -19.58
C ASP A 83 -7.86 15.67 -18.61
N ALA A 84 -9.06 15.23 -18.99
CA ALA A 84 -9.83 14.20 -18.31
C ALA A 84 -9.18 12.79 -18.36
N SER A 85 -7.88 12.72 -18.69
CA SER A 85 -7.15 11.46 -18.94
C SER A 85 -6.60 10.77 -17.70
N GLY A 86 -6.63 11.38 -16.53
CA GLY A 86 -5.96 10.88 -15.32
C GLY A 86 -4.43 11.03 -15.38
N TYR A 87 -3.77 11.13 -14.23
CA TYR A 87 -2.33 11.34 -14.15
C TYR A 87 -1.57 10.02 -14.33
N GLY A 88 -0.75 9.94 -15.39
CA GLY A 88 0.21 8.83 -15.58
C GLY A 88 -0.40 7.43 -15.64
N LEU A 89 -1.57 7.25 -16.23
CA LEU A 89 -2.24 5.94 -16.32
C LEU A 89 -1.58 4.97 -17.29
N GLU A 90 -1.01 5.49 -18.37
CA GLU A 90 -0.26 4.68 -19.32
C GLU A 90 1.11 4.31 -18.74
N PRO A 91 1.71 3.21 -19.17
CA PRO A 91 3.08 2.89 -18.79
C PRO A 91 4.02 4.08 -19.08
N GLY A 92 4.88 4.38 -18.11
CA GLY A 92 5.89 5.42 -18.27
C GLY A 92 6.95 5.09 -19.33
N PRO A 93 7.89 6.03 -19.59
CA PRO A 93 8.85 5.90 -20.69
C PRO A 93 9.95 4.87 -20.45
N TYR A 94 10.06 4.30 -19.24
CA TYR A 94 11.15 3.40 -18.90
C TYR A 94 10.76 1.92 -19.10
N THR A 95 11.68 1.15 -19.66
CA THR A 95 11.59 -0.31 -19.61
C THR A 95 12.00 -0.82 -18.22
N VAL A 96 11.37 -1.90 -17.74
CA VAL A 96 11.52 -2.34 -16.35
C VAL A 96 12.14 -3.71 -16.27
N SER A 97 13.25 -3.81 -15.52
CA SER A 97 13.82 -5.06 -15.04
C SER A 97 13.27 -5.44 -13.67
N GLU A 98 13.38 -6.73 -13.36
CA GLU A 98 12.84 -7.32 -12.15
C GLU A 98 13.87 -8.25 -11.49
N VAL A 99 13.92 -8.19 -10.16
CA VAL A 99 14.51 -9.22 -9.31
C VAL A 99 13.36 -9.87 -8.55
N GLU A 100 13.02 -11.11 -8.90
CA GLU A 100 11.83 -11.79 -8.34
C GLU A 100 11.97 -12.09 -6.85
N ASP A 101 13.16 -12.51 -6.43
CA ASP A 101 13.45 -12.87 -5.04
C ASP A 101 14.95 -12.68 -4.74
N LEU A 102 15.24 -11.81 -3.79
CA LEU A 102 16.58 -11.61 -3.27
C LEU A 102 16.52 -11.64 -1.74
N VAL A 103 17.37 -12.44 -1.13
CA VAL A 103 17.45 -12.55 0.33
C VAL A 103 18.42 -11.50 0.89
N LEU A 104 17.93 -10.69 1.81
CA LEU A 104 18.69 -9.77 2.65
C LEU A 104 18.87 -10.41 4.02
N HIS A 105 20.11 -10.55 4.48
CA HIS A 105 20.42 -11.20 5.74
C HIS A 105 20.72 -10.19 6.85
N ASP A 106 19.73 -9.95 7.72
CA ASP A 106 19.87 -9.08 8.90
C ASP A 106 20.63 -9.82 10.01
N THR A 107 21.93 -9.62 10.09
CA THR A 107 22.78 -10.26 11.09
C THR A 107 22.48 -9.80 12.52
N LYS A 108 21.92 -8.59 12.71
CA LYS A 108 21.60 -8.06 14.04
C LYS A 108 20.40 -8.76 14.65
N ARG A 109 19.40 -9.07 13.82
CA ARG A 109 18.17 -9.78 14.25
C ARG A 109 18.22 -11.27 13.96
N GLY A 110 19.25 -11.78 13.25
CA GLY A 110 19.36 -13.18 12.82
C GLY A 110 18.22 -13.57 11.88
N LYS A 111 17.86 -12.69 10.94
CA LYS A 111 16.66 -12.83 10.14
C LYS A 111 16.95 -12.63 8.66
N ASP A 112 16.32 -13.46 7.82
CA ASP A 112 16.29 -13.31 6.38
C ASP A 112 15.02 -12.56 5.95
N THR A 113 15.21 -11.52 5.12
CA THR A 113 14.12 -10.76 4.50
C THR A 113 14.18 -10.93 3.00
N HIS A 114 13.18 -11.59 2.43
CA HIS A 114 13.01 -11.73 1.00
C HIS A 114 12.47 -10.43 0.41
N VAL A 115 13.07 -9.95 -0.68
CA VAL A 115 12.64 -8.74 -1.38
C VAL A 115 12.46 -9.00 -2.87
N ARG A 116 11.41 -8.38 -3.43
CA ARG A 116 11.21 -8.24 -4.88
C ARG A 116 11.52 -6.82 -5.27
N ILE A 117 12.14 -6.63 -6.44
CA ILE A 117 12.56 -5.29 -6.88
C ILE A 117 12.16 -5.09 -8.33
N PHE A 118 11.53 -3.95 -8.66
CA PHE A 118 11.38 -3.45 -10.02
C PHE A 118 12.20 -2.17 -10.17
N TYR A 119 12.88 -2.02 -11.31
CA TYR A 119 13.71 -0.84 -11.57
C TYR A 119 13.83 -0.53 -13.05
N PRO A 120 14.02 0.75 -13.45
CA PRO A 120 14.28 1.14 -14.82
C PRO A 120 15.58 0.55 -15.36
N ASN A 121 15.56 0.13 -16.64
CA ASN A 121 16.77 -0.37 -17.32
C ASN A 121 17.73 0.76 -17.71
N GLU A 122 17.17 1.91 -18.02
CA GLU A 122 17.91 3.07 -18.48
C GLU A 122 18.85 3.59 -17.39
N ALA A 123 19.94 4.25 -17.79
CA ALA A 123 20.86 4.90 -16.87
C ALA A 123 20.18 6.11 -16.22
N GLY A 124 20.35 6.26 -14.92
CA GLY A 124 19.74 7.34 -14.14
C GLY A 124 19.80 7.07 -12.65
N LYS A 125 19.44 8.06 -11.86
CA LYS A 125 19.28 7.95 -10.41
C LYS A 125 17.79 8.15 -10.11
N TYR A 126 17.15 7.17 -9.48
CA TYR A 126 15.71 7.07 -9.32
C TYR A 126 15.33 7.05 -7.85
N PRO A 127 14.31 7.80 -7.43
CA PRO A 127 13.75 7.69 -6.08
C PRO A 127 13.37 6.25 -5.75
N VAL A 128 13.48 5.89 -4.47
CA VAL A 128 13.19 4.54 -3.97
C VAL A 128 11.84 4.52 -3.28
N ILE A 129 11.00 3.53 -3.61
CA ILE A 129 9.75 3.27 -2.91
C ILE A 129 9.83 1.87 -2.29
N VAL A 130 9.70 1.78 -0.95
CA VAL A 130 9.55 0.50 -0.27
C VAL A 130 8.07 0.27 0.00
N PHE A 131 7.51 -0.87 -0.44
CA PHE A 131 6.08 -1.14 -0.35
C PHE A 131 5.77 -2.41 0.47
N SER A 132 5.08 -2.23 1.60
CA SER A 132 4.74 -3.27 2.57
C SER A 132 3.40 -3.94 2.26
N HIS A 133 3.38 -5.27 2.20
CA HIS A 133 2.18 -6.06 1.93
C HIS A 133 1.20 -6.13 3.12
N GLY A 134 -0.06 -6.48 2.86
CA GLY A 134 -1.07 -6.77 3.88
C GLY A 134 -0.77 -8.03 4.71
N ALA A 135 -1.50 -8.25 5.79
CA ALA A 135 -1.32 -9.40 6.67
C ALA A 135 -1.35 -10.73 5.89
N GLY A 136 -0.38 -11.62 6.17
CA GLY A 136 -0.26 -12.93 5.52
C GLY A 136 0.21 -12.90 4.07
N GLY A 137 0.40 -11.73 3.46
CA GLY A 137 0.84 -11.53 2.07
C GLY A 137 2.32 -11.84 1.83
N SER A 138 2.86 -11.36 0.71
CA SER A 138 4.27 -11.50 0.34
C SER A 138 4.68 -10.38 -0.61
N GLN A 139 5.97 -10.33 -0.98
CA GLN A 139 6.55 -9.35 -1.90
C GLN A 139 5.84 -9.24 -3.26
N SER A 140 5.00 -10.20 -3.65
CA SER A 140 4.29 -10.18 -4.95
C SER A 140 2.85 -9.65 -4.88
N CYS A 141 2.41 -9.12 -3.73
CA CYS A 141 1.00 -8.76 -3.56
C CYS A 141 0.56 -7.55 -4.41
N CYS A 142 1.44 -6.63 -4.68
CA CYS A 142 1.13 -5.32 -5.26
C CYS A 142 1.91 -5.03 -6.56
N ASP A 143 2.31 -6.07 -7.28
CA ASP A 143 3.13 -5.99 -8.49
C ASP A 143 2.57 -5.03 -9.56
N GLY A 144 1.24 -4.93 -9.67
CA GLY A 144 0.60 -4.03 -10.63
C GLY A 144 0.96 -2.56 -10.41
N LEU A 145 0.90 -2.10 -9.16
CA LEU A 145 1.24 -0.72 -8.78
C LEU A 145 2.75 -0.48 -8.84
N THR A 146 3.53 -1.34 -8.18
CA THR A 146 4.96 -1.13 -8.01
C THR A 146 5.73 -1.25 -9.32
N ARG A 147 5.32 -2.17 -10.21
CA ARG A 147 5.87 -2.25 -11.57
C ARG A 147 5.49 -1.02 -12.39
N HIS A 148 4.25 -0.51 -12.27
CA HIS A 148 3.82 0.69 -12.96
C HIS A 148 4.66 1.90 -12.53
N TRP A 149 4.87 2.11 -11.22
CA TRP A 149 5.74 3.19 -10.74
C TRP A 149 7.18 3.06 -11.26
N ALA A 150 7.70 1.82 -11.40
CA ALA A 150 9.01 1.62 -12.00
C ALA A 150 9.06 2.06 -13.48
N THR A 151 7.98 1.90 -14.27
CA THR A 151 7.92 2.46 -15.63
C THR A 151 7.98 3.98 -15.65
N HIS A 152 7.62 4.63 -14.55
CA HIS A 152 7.69 6.08 -14.35
C HIS A 152 8.98 6.56 -13.69
N GLY A 153 9.99 5.70 -13.54
CA GLY A 153 11.30 6.09 -13.03
C GLY A 153 11.41 6.04 -11.51
N TYR A 154 10.97 4.94 -10.91
CA TYR A 154 11.20 4.59 -9.51
C TYR A 154 11.91 3.24 -9.40
N VAL A 155 12.73 3.08 -8.37
CA VAL A 155 13.12 1.75 -7.89
C VAL A 155 12.12 1.35 -6.81
N THR A 156 11.40 0.26 -7.00
CA THR A 156 10.44 -0.23 -6.02
C THR A 156 10.93 -1.51 -5.37
N ILE A 157 10.87 -1.58 -4.04
CA ILE A 157 11.35 -2.71 -3.25
C ILE A 157 10.20 -3.21 -2.37
N GLN A 158 9.89 -4.49 -2.48
CA GLN A 158 8.78 -5.11 -1.77
C GLN A 158 9.31 -6.20 -0.84
N PRO A 159 9.43 -5.95 0.48
CA PRO A 159 9.83 -6.98 1.43
C PRO A 159 8.70 -7.96 1.73
N THR A 160 9.08 -9.20 2.09
CA THR A 160 8.20 -10.19 2.70
C THR A 160 8.46 -10.22 4.21
N HIS A 161 7.40 -9.98 5.00
CA HIS A 161 7.45 -9.97 6.45
C HIS A 161 7.19 -11.37 7.07
N ASP A 162 7.51 -11.56 8.35
CA ASP A 162 7.41 -12.84 9.07
C ASP A 162 6.00 -13.42 9.17
N ASP A 163 4.97 -12.59 9.05
CA ASP A 163 3.59 -13.05 9.01
C ASP A 163 3.17 -13.66 7.66
N SER A 164 4.03 -13.59 6.63
CA SER A 164 3.73 -14.15 5.31
C SER A 164 3.43 -15.65 5.38
N ALA A 165 2.25 -16.03 4.89
CA ALA A 165 1.89 -17.44 4.80
C ALA A 165 2.80 -18.24 3.85
N VAL A 166 3.37 -17.57 2.82
CA VAL A 166 4.31 -18.21 1.88
C VAL A 166 5.65 -18.43 2.57
N GLN A 167 6.19 -17.41 3.22
CA GLN A 167 7.48 -17.51 3.91
C GLN A 167 7.43 -18.53 5.06
N ARG A 168 6.39 -18.50 5.88
CA ARG A 168 6.22 -19.45 6.99
C ARG A 168 6.15 -20.89 6.51
N ARG A 169 5.49 -21.15 5.37
CA ARG A 169 5.54 -22.50 4.74
C ARG A 169 6.94 -22.91 4.34
N ASN A 170 7.69 -22.00 3.72
CA ASN A 170 9.08 -22.26 3.30
C ASN A 170 10.02 -22.48 4.51
N GLN A 171 9.67 -21.95 5.68
CA GLN A 171 10.40 -22.11 6.95
C GLN A 171 9.96 -23.35 7.77
N GLY A 172 9.13 -24.23 7.21
CA GLY A 172 8.75 -25.50 7.84
C GLY A 172 7.35 -25.54 8.46
N GLU A 173 6.57 -24.44 8.42
CA GLU A 173 5.16 -24.46 8.81
C GLU A 173 4.27 -24.91 7.62
N GLU A 174 4.52 -26.10 7.08
CA GLU A 174 3.91 -26.59 5.83
C GLU A 174 2.37 -26.48 5.80
N ASN A 175 1.72 -26.66 6.94
CA ASN A 175 0.26 -26.64 7.08
C ASN A 175 -0.33 -25.26 7.39
N ILE A 176 0.49 -24.20 7.46
CA ILE A 176 -0.02 -22.86 7.73
C ILE A 176 -0.97 -22.40 6.60
N ARG A 177 -2.20 -22.08 6.96
CA ARG A 177 -3.18 -21.52 6.03
C ARG A 177 -3.06 -20.00 6.05
N PHE A 178 -3.37 -19.35 4.93
CA PHE A 178 -3.36 -17.90 4.81
C PHE A 178 -4.13 -17.21 5.96
N MET A 179 -5.34 -17.69 6.27
CA MET A 179 -6.14 -17.15 7.37
C MET A 179 -5.54 -17.35 8.76
N GLN A 180 -4.75 -18.38 8.95
CA GLN A 180 -4.01 -18.57 10.21
C GLN A 180 -2.90 -17.51 10.31
N ALA A 181 -2.16 -17.29 9.22
CA ALA A 181 -1.14 -16.25 9.14
C ALA A 181 -1.73 -14.85 9.41
N VAL A 182 -2.89 -14.53 8.81
CA VAL A 182 -3.62 -13.27 9.08
C VAL A 182 -4.02 -13.15 10.54
N ARG A 183 -4.62 -14.20 11.15
CA ARG A 183 -5.01 -14.18 12.57
C ARG A 183 -3.82 -13.99 13.50
N ASP A 184 -2.69 -14.62 13.19
CA ASP A 184 -1.47 -14.47 13.96
C ASP A 184 -0.93 -13.03 13.85
N ALA A 185 -0.92 -12.47 12.65
CA ALA A 185 -0.51 -11.09 12.41
C ALA A 185 -1.35 -10.08 13.20
N LEU A 186 -2.66 -10.30 13.30
CA LEU A 186 -3.57 -9.44 14.08
C LEU A 186 -3.36 -9.53 15.60
N LYS A 187 -2.74 -10.60 16.12
CA LYS A 187 -2.70 -10.90 17.55
C LYS A 187 -1.30 -10.88 18.18
N LYS A 188 -0.25 -10.98 17.36
CA LYS A 188 1.14 -11.12 17.87
C LYS A 188 1.87 -9.79 17.82
N PRO A 189 2.11 -9.11 18.98
CA PRO A 189 2.83 -7.84 19.01
C PRO A 189 4.25 -7.91 18.45
N SER A 190 4.91 -9.07 18.52
CA SER A 190 6.22 -9.26 17.90
C SER A 190 6.21 -9.08 16.38
N LEU A 191 5.09 -9.40 15.72
CA LEU A 191 4.93 -9.14 14.27
C LEU A 191 4.65 -7.66 13.99
N TRP A 192 4.02 -6.95 14.92
CA TRP A 192 3.83 -5.50 14.79
C TRP A 192 5.17 -4.77 14.89
N GLU A 193 6.01 -5.16 15.84
CA GLU A 193 7.36 -4.61 16.01
C GLU A 193 8.29 -4.97 14.84
N SER A 194 8.26 -6.23 14.39
CA SER A 194 9.16 -6.72 13.33
C SER A 194 8.98 -5.99 12.00
N ARG A 195 7.76 -5.62 11.61
CA ARG A 195 7.47 -5.03 10.30
C ARG A 195 8.13 -3.66 10.05
N PRO A 196 8.01 -2.64 10.92
CA PRO A 196 8.73 -1.39 10.71
C PRO A 196 10.24 -1.58 10.78
N GLN A 197 10.75 -2.49 11.61
CA GLN A 197 12.17 -2.84 11.65
C GLN A 197 12.64 -3.46 10.33
N ASP A 198 11.80 -4.26 9.64
CA ASP A 198 12.11 -4.78 8.31
C ASP A 198 12.26 -3.67 7.27
N ILE A 199 11.38 -2.66 7.32
CA ILE A 199 11.49 -1.50 6.42
C ILE A 199 12.80 -0.76 6.67
N SER A 200 13.11 -0.40 7.91
CA SER A 200 14.37 0.29 8.23
C SER A 200 15.59 -0.54 7.81
N TYR A 201 15.54 -1.86 8.00
CA TYR A 201 16.61 -2.75 7.55
C TYR A 201 16.76 -2.78 6.01
N VAL A 202 15.65 -2.80 5.26
CA VAL A 202 15.71 -2.69 3.78
C VAL A 202 16.38 -1.38 3.37
N LEU A 203 16.07 -0.27 4.05
CA LEU A 203 16.73 1.01 3.81
C LEU A 203 18.22 0.99 4.18
N ASP A 204 18.62 0.28 5.23
CA ASP A 204 20.03 0.06 5.58
C ASP A 204 20.77 -0.76 4.51
N ALA A 205 20.05 -1.65 3.83
CA ALA A 205 20.60 -2.57 2.84
C ALA A 205 20.72 -1.96 1.43
N LEU A 206 20.22 -0.73 1.15
CA LEU A 206 20.26 -0.14 -0.20
C LEU A 206 21.67 -0.17 -0.83
N PRO A 207 22.77 0.21 -0.14
CA PRO A 207 24.12 0.12 -0.74
C PRO A 207 24.53 -1.32 -1.07
N SER A 208 24.10 -2.29 -0.28
CA SER A 208 24.36 -3.72 -0.53
C SER A 208 23.57 -4.22 -1.74
N LEU A 209 22.34 -3.75 -1.94
CA LEU A 209 21.53 -4.09 -3.11
C LEU A 209 22.17 -3.61 -4.42
N GLU A 210 22.68 -2.40 -4.46
CA GLU A 210 23.42 -1.88 -5.62
C GLU A 210 24.66 -2.71 -5.97
N ASN A 211 25.37 -3.20 -4.98
CA ASN A 211 26.55 -4.05 -5.18
C ASN A 211 26.19 -5.48 -5.63
N ARG A 212 25.05 -6.02 -5.15
CA ARG A 212 24.63 -7.40 -5.40
C ARG A 212 23.85 -7.55 -6.72
N VAL A 213 23.14 -6.52 -7.14
CA VAL A 213 22.33 -6.52 -8.36
C VAL A 213 22.98 -5.58 -9.38
N ARG A 214 23.73 -6.14 -10.33
CA ARG A 214 24.46 -5.35 -11.34
C ARG A 214 23.61 -4.29 -12.03
N GLY A 215 22.33 -4.59 -12.28
CA GLY A 215 21.40 -3.68 -12.93
C GLY A 215 20.98 -2.48 -12.07
N LEU A 216 21.22 -2.52 -10.76
CA LEU A 216 20.88 -1.46 -9.81
C LEU A 216 22.05 -0.51 -9.52
N ALA A 217 23.27 -0.85 -9.91
CA ALA A 217 24.46 -0.07 -9.55
C ALA A 217 24.31 1.42 -9.92
N GLY A 218 24.35 2.29 -8.92
CA GLY A 218 24.23 3.74 -9.05
C GLY A 218 22.84 4.26 -9.41
N LYS A 219 21.81 3.42 -9.36
CA LYS A 219 20.44 3.81 -9.75
C LYS A 219 19.53 4.25 -8.60
N MET A 220 19.87 3.92 -7.35
CA MET A 220 19.01 4.26 -6.22
C MET A 220 19.33 5.65 -5.66
N ASP A 221 18.32 6.52 -5.61
CA ASP A 221 18.37 7.81 -4.93
C ASP A 221 17.94 7.67 -3.49
N ALA A 222 18.91 7.43 -2.60
CA ALA A 222 18.68 7.27 -1.17
C ALA A 222 18.29 8.58 -0.45
N GLU A 223 18.34 9.73 -1.11
CA GLU A 223 17.86 11.01 -0.56
C GLU A 223 16.35 11.20 -0.76
N HIS A 224 15.74 10.48 -1.72
CA HIS A 224 14.33 10.56 -2.07
C HIS A 224 13.64 9.20 -1.88
N ILE A 225 13.32 8.87 -0.63
CA ILE A 225 12.71 7.60 -0.24
C ILE A 225 11.24 7.80 0.13
N GLY A 226 10.36 7.00 -0.50
CA GLY A 226 8.97 6.83 -0.12
C GLY A 226 8.73 5.47 0.52
N VAL A 227 7.78 5.41 1.45
CA VAL A 227 7.28 4.14 1.98
C VAL A 227 5.78 4.08 1.78
N GLY A 228 5.29 2.95 1.28
CA GLY A 228 3.87 2.70 1.14
C GLY A 228 3.47 1.31 1.61
N GLY A 229 2.17 1.09 1.74
CA GLY A 229 1.68 -0.23 2.11
C GLY A 229 0.17 -0.36 1.98
N HIS A 230 -0.29 -1.60 2.05
CA HIS A 230 -1.70 -1.95 2.00
C HIS A 230 -2.12 -2.67 3.29
N SER A 231 -3.26 -2.29 3.88
CA SER A 231 -3.83 -2.96 5.06
C SER A 231 -2.82 -2.95 6.23
N MET A 232 -2.39 -4.10 6.75
CA MET A 232 -1.33 -4.15 7.76
C MET A 232 0.00 -3.53 7.26
N GLY A 233 0.22 -3.45 5.93
CA GLY A 233 1.32 -2.69 5.36
C GLY A 233 1.15 -1.18 5.54
N SER A 234 -0.10 -0.67 5.58
CA SER A 234 -0.36 0.73 5.94
C SER A 234 0.00 1.01 7.41
N TYR A 235 -0.33 0.09 8.34
CA TYR A 235 0.17 0.17 9.71
C TYR A 235 1.70 0.29 9.76
N THR A 236 2.40 -0.58 8.99
CA THR A 236 3.87 -0.55 8.90
C THR A 236 4.36 0.83 8.41
N THR A 237 3.70 1.36 7.37
CA THR A 237 3.99 2.67 6.79
C THR A 237 3.73 3.80 7.78
N GLU A 238 2.62 3.75 8.51
CA GLU A 238 2.27 4.74 9.54
C GLU A 238 3.27 4.74 10.70
N ALA A 239 3.72 3.55 11.14
CA ALA A 239 4.77 3.43 12.17
C ALA A 239 6.09 4.06 11.69
N ILE A 240 6.52 3.80 10.45
CA ILE A 240 7.70 4.41 9.83
C ILE A 240 7.54 5.94 9.69
N ALA A 241 6.32 6.43 9.50
CA ALA A 241 6.03 7.87 9.42
C ALA A 241 6.02 8.57 10.78
N GLY A 242 6.12 7.84 11.90
CA GLY A 242 6.13 8.38 13.26
C GLY A 242 4.83 8.15 14.05
N ALA A 243 3.95 7.23 13.59
CA ALA A 243 2.87 6.76 14.45
C ALA A 243 3.44 6.01 15.65
N LEU A 244 3.05 6.42 16.85
CA LEU A 244 3.48 5.75 18.09
C LEU A 244 2.68 4.47 18.31
N VAL A 245 3.39 3.40 18.66
CA VAL A 245 2.82 2.05 18.80
C VAL A 245 2.94 1.57 20.24
N ASP A 246 1.85 1.15 20.85
CA ASP A 246 1.84 0.52 22.16
C ASP A 246 2.17 -0.98 22.01
N LEU A 247 3.30 -1.38 22.57
CA LEU A 247 3.74 -2.77 22.64
C LEU A 247 3.71 -3.26 24.10
N PRO A 248 3.61 -4.57 24.37
CA PRO A 248 3.69 -5.10 25.72
C PRO A 248 4.96 -4.63 26.44
N GLY A 249 4.78 -3.89 27.52
CA GLY A 249 5.89 -3.32 28.31
C GLY A 249 6.49 -2.02 27.76
N HIS A 250 6.03 -1.52 26.61
CA HIS A 250 6.54 -0.30 25.97
C HIS A 250 5.40 0.49 25.33
N ALA A 251 4.87 1.48 26.04
CA ALA A 251 3.90 2.41 25.48
C ALA A 251 4.59 3.43 24.56
N GLY A 252 3.92 3.78 23.45
CA GLY A 252 4.37 4.83 22.54
C GLY A 252 5.72 4.56 21.88
N ARG A 253 5.98 3.32 21.46
CA ARG A 253 7.20 2.97 20.73
C ARG A 253 7.25 3.72 19.39
N ASP A 254 8.35 4.45 19.17
CA ASP A 254 8.63 5.19 17.95
C ASP A 254 9.50 4.34 17.00
N PHE A 255 9.04 4.21 15.74
CA PHE A 255 9.72 3.54 14.65
C PHE A 255 10.02 4.49 13.47
N ALA A 256 9.89 5.81 13.68
CA ALA A 256 10.12 6.79 12.63
C ALA A 256 11.50 6.62 11.98
N ASP A 257 11.53 6.56 10.64
CA ASP A 257 12.77 6.54 9.88
C ASP A 257 12.96 7.87 9.14
N LYS A 258 13.93 8.67 9.58
CA LYS A 258 14.17 10.05 9.08
C LYS A 258 14.60 10.11 7.61
N ARG A 259 14.97 8.99 7.01
CA ARG A 259 15.31 8.91 5.57
C ARG A 259 14.06 9.05 4.69
N VAL A 260 12.89 8.68 5.22
CA VAL A 260 11.63 8.70 4.48
C VAL A 260 11.12 10.13 4.30
N LYS A 261 10.71 10.46 3.08
CA LYS A 261 10.25 11.79 2.67
C LYS A 261 8.74 11.87 2.47
N ALA A 262 8.08 10.77 2.11
CA ALA A 262 6.63 10.71 1.87
C ALA A 262 6.10 9.32 2.14
N VAL A 263 4.82 9.22 2.54
CA VAL A 263 4.18 7.94 2.87
C VAL A 263 2.80 7.79 2.24
N LEU A 264 2.50 6.58 1.73
CA LEU A 264 1.24 6.25 1.06
C LEU A 264 0.60 5.01 1.67
N CYS A 265 -0.63 5.13 2.17
CA CYS A 265 -1.37 4.11 2.87
C CYS A 265 -2.63 3.71 2.11
N LEU A 266 -2.68 2.48 1.58
CA LEU A 266 -3.89 1.89 1.00
C LEU A 266 -4.64 1.14 2.10
N SER A 267 -5.88 1.54 2.39
CA SER A 267 -6.63 1.11 3.58
C SER A 267 -5.87 1.39 4.89
N PRO A 268 -5.66 2.68 5.24
CA PRO A 268 -4.94 3.10 6.45
C PRO A 268 -5.49 2.44 7.72
N GLN A 269 -4.65 2.25 8.74
CA GLN A 269 -5.05 1.59 9.97
C GLN A 269 -5.32 2.60 11.09
N GLY A 270 -6.57 2.65 11.55
CA GLY A 270 -6.98 3.51 12.65
C GLY A 270 -6.69 2.91 14.04
N PRO A 271 -7.12 3.59 15.11
CA PRO A 271 -6.87 3.16 16.49
C PRO A 271 -7.58 1.85 16.86
N GLY A 272 -7.04 1.15 17.89
CA GLY A 272 -7.60 -0.09 18.43
C GLY A 272 -7.08 -1.37 17.78
N GLN A 273 -6.17 -1.28 16.81
CA GLN A 273 -5.46 -2.42 16.20
C GLN A 273 -3.95 -2.18 16.24
N PHE A 274 -3.15 -3.25 16.25
CA PHE A 274 -1.69 -3.21 16.15
C PHE A 274 -0.99 -2.32 17.18
N GLY A 275 -1.60 -2.09 18.34
CA GLY A 275 -1.06 -1.16 19.33
C GLY A 275 -1.25 0.32 19.00
N LEU A 276 -2.05 0.65 17.96
CA LEU A 276 -2.42 2.02 17.66
C LEU A 276 -3.55 2.50 18.57
N ASN A 277 -3.44 3.73 19.07
CA ASN A 277 -4.45 4.42 19.86
C ASN A 277 -4.82 5.77 19.21
N GLU A 278 -5.73 6.53 19.81
CA GLU A 278 -6.24 7.82 19.28
C GLU A 278 -5.13 8.87 19.08
N HIS A 279 -4.03 8.79 19.84
CA HIS A 279 -2.91 9.74 19.79
C HIS A 279 -1.72 9.23 18.99
N SER A 280 -1.78 8.01 18.47
CA SER A 280 -0.66 7.41 17.73
C SER A 280 -0.20 8.25 16.55
N PHE A 281 -1.11 8.97 15.89
CA PHE A 281 -0.86 9.66 14.63
C PHE A 281 -0.43 11.12 14.79
N ASP A 282 -0.50 11.68 16.01
CA ASP A 282 -0.32 13.10 16.28
C ASP A 282 1.07 13.64 15.87
N GLN A 283 2.08 12.75 15.72
CA GLN A 283 3.45 13.12 15.33
C GLN A 283 3.76 12.93 13.85
N ILE A 284 2.83 12.39 13.03
CA ILE A 284 3.06 12.22 11.60
C ILE A 284 3.10 13.59 10.92
N ALA A 285 4.32 14.07 10.61
CA ALA A 285 4.57 15.36 9.96
C ALA A 285 4.82 15.23 8.45
N LEU A 286 5.30 14.06 7.97
CA LEU A 286 5.62 13.81 6.57
C LEU A 286 4.41 14.02 5.64
N PRO A 287 4.63 14.36 4.35
CA PRO A 287 3.63 14.21 3.31
C PRO A 287 2.99 12.83 3.39
N TYR A 288 1.66 12.79 3.46
CA TYR A 288 0.88 11.57 3.72
C TYR A 288 -0.30 11.49 2.76
N MET A 289 -0.47 10.33 2.12
CA MET A 289 -1.67 10.02 1.36
C MET A 289 -2.32 8.74 1.89
N GLY A 290 -3.57 8.85 2.38
CA GLY A 290 -4.42 7.70 2.71
C GLY A 290 -5.46 7.48 1.62
N ILE A 291 -5.67 6.23 1.19
CA ILE A 291 -6.68 5.85 0.19
C ILE A 291 -7.60 4.81 0.81
N THR A 292 -8.92 5.06 0.77
CA THR A 292 -9.96 4.11 1.20
C THR A 292 -11.18 4.19 0.29
N GLY A 293 -12.16 3.33 0.50
CA GLY A 293 -13.38 3.31 -0.30
C GLY A 293 -14.65 3.11 0.52
N SER A 294 -15.80 3.35 -0.11
CA SER A 294 -17.09 3.26 0.58
C SER A 294 -17.45 1.84 1.07
N LEU A 295 -16.83 0.81 0.47
CA LEU A 295 -17.00 -0.59 0.84
C LEU A 295 -15.78 -1.17 1.58
N ASP A 296 -14.77 -0.34 1.89
CA ASP A 296 -13.58 -0.74 2.63
C ASP A 296 -13.91 -0.90 4.12
N SER A 297 -14.43 -2.07 4.46
CA SER A 297 -14.83 -2.41 5.84
C SER A 297 -14.35 -3.80 6.21
N LEU A 298 -13.65 -3.91 7.33
CA LEU A 298 -13.17 -5.16 7.91
C LEU A 298 -13.81 -5.37 9.29
N GLY A 299 -15.01 -5.95 9.29
CA GLY A 299 -15.78 -6.15 10.51
C GLY A 299 -16.37 -4.84 11.08
N PRO A 300 -16.81 -4.85 12.34
CA PRO A 300 -17.56 -3.73 12.92
C PRO A 300 -16.73 -2.51 13.27
N VAL A 301 -15.40 -2.65 13.37
CA VAL A 301 -14.48 -1.59 13.80
C VAL A 301 -13.89 -0.85 12.62
N ALA A 302 -13.35 -1.56 11.64
CA ALA A 302 -12.67 -0.97 10.50
C ALA A 302 -13.70 -0.56 9.43
N SER A 303 -14.27 0.62 9.59
CA SER A 303 -15.16 1.28 8.62
C SER A 303 -14.38 2.27 7.75
N PRO A 304 -14.95 2.76 6.63
CA PRO A 304 -14.31 3.82 5.84
C PRO A 304 -13.95 5.07 6.66
N ALA A 305 -14.76 5.42 7.65
CA ALA A 305 -14.49 6.53 8.56
C ALA A 305 -13.29 6.24 9.48
N TRP A 306 -13.16 5.00 9.94
CA TRP A 306 -12.02 4.57 10.76
C TRP A 306 -10.69 4.61 9.96
N HIS A 307 -10.70 4.24 8.69
CA HIS A 307 -9.55 4.36 7.79
C HIS A 307 -9.13 5.81 7.53
N ARG A 308 -10.01 6.78 7.81
CA ARG A 308 -9.72 8.21 7.66
C ARG A 308 -9.02 8.83 8.89
N ILE A 309 -9.07 8.17 10.05
CA ILE A 309 -8.56 8.73 11.33
C ILE A 309 -7.07 9.13 11.23
N PRO A 310 -6.14 8.34 10.66
CA PRO A 310 -4.74 8.74 10.54
C PRO A 310 -4.55 10.07 9.81
N PHE A 311 -5.28 10.30 8.71
CA PHE A 311 -5.28 11.58 7.99
C PHE A 311 -5.80 12.73 8.87
N GLN A 312 -6.87 12.50 9.64
CA GLN A 312 -7.47 13.53 10.48
C GLN A 312 -6.61 13.93 11.67
N ARG A 313 -5.83 12.98 12.21
CA ARG A 313 -5.00 13.16 13.40
C ARG A 313 -3.57 13.58 13.11
N SER A 314 -3.02 13.24 11.94
CA SER A 314 -1.68 13.67 11.55
C SER A 314 -1.55 15.19 11.55
N GLN A 315 -0.33 15.72 11.67
CA GLN A 315 -0.07 17.16 11.64
C GLN A 315 -0.55 17.79 10.32
N PRO A 316 -1.03 19.04 10.31
CA PRO A 316 -1.43 19.72 9.08
C PRO A 316 -0.26 19.88 8.10
N GLY A 317 -0.59 20.04 6.81
CA GLY A 317 0.36 20.26 5.72
C GLY A 317 0.65 19.00 4.92
N ASP A 318 0.43 19.09 3.62
CA ASP A 318 0.67 18.01 2.63
C ASP A 318 0.03 16.66 3.00
N LYS A 319 -1.19 16.72 3.50
CA LYS A 319 -1.98 15.53 3.85
C LYS A 319 -3.14 15.37 2.89
N TYR A 320 -3.28 14.16 2.35
CA TYR A 320 -4.28 13.78 1.38
C TYR A 320 -5.06 12.58 1.87
N HIS A 321 -6.36 12.58 1.59
CA HIS A 321 -7.19 11.41 1.81
C HIS A 321 -8.11 11.21 0.62
N LEU A 322 -7.86 10.18 -0.19
CA LEU A 322 -8.67 9.79 -1.32
C LEU A 322 -9.76 8.82 -0.87
N PHE A 323 -11.00 9.19 -1.10
CA PHE A 323 -12.16 8.34 -0.88
C PHE A 323 -12.76 7.93 -2.22
N ILE A 324 -12.89 6.62 -2.48
CA ILE A 324 -13.35 6.07 -3.76
C ILE A 324 -14.68 5.34 -3.55
N GLU A 325 -15.72 5.79 -4.25
CA GLU A 325 -17.04 5.14 -4.19
C GLU A 325 -17.00 3.75 -4.82
N GLY A 326 -17.57 2.75 -4.13
CA GLY A 326 -17.60 1.35 -4.57
C GLY A 326 -16.30 0.57 -4.37
N ALA A 327 -15.23 1.19 -3.88
CA ALA A 327 -13.98 0.48 -3.60
C ALA A 327 -14.06 -0.29 -2.28
N ASP A 328 -13.69 -1.56 -2.32
CA ASP A 328 -13.51 -2.44 -1.18
C ASP A 328 -12.02 -2.59 -0.80
N HIS A 329 -11.75 -3.33 0.26
CA HIS A 329 -10.41 -3.53 0.81
C HIS A 329 -9.35 -4.02 -0.19
N MET A 330 -9.74 -4.78 -1.20
CA MET A 330 -8.84 -5.37 -2.19
C MET A 330 -8.78 -4.59 -3.51
N SER A 331 -9.68 -3.64 -3.72
CA SER A 331 -9.82 -2.91 -4.97
C SER A 331 -8.60 -2.09 -5.34
N PHE A 332 -7.82 -1.65 -4.34
CA PHE A 332 -6.65 -0.76 -4.52
C PHE A 332 -5.42 -1.47 -5.08
N ILE A 333 -5.32 -2.79 -4.88
CA ILE A 333 -4.13 -3.59 -5.23
C ILE A 333 -4.38 -4.60 -6.34
N THR A 334 -5.64 -4.76 -6.79
CA THR A 334 -6.01 -5.75 -7.79
C THR A 334 -6.06 -5.12 -9.17
N PRO A 335 -5.13 -5.46 -10.08
CA PRO A 335 -5.11 -4.89 -11.42
C PRO A 335 -6.38 -5.21 -12.21
N ARG A 336 -6.74 -4.32 -13.13
CA ARG A 336 -7.87 -4.43 -14.08
C ARG A 336 -8.01 -5.78 -14.77
N THR A 337 -6.89 -6.47 -15.05
CA THR A 337 -6.85 -7.75 -15.77
C THR A 337 -7.20 -8.97 -14.94
N ALA A 338 -7.32 -8.84 -13.62
CA ALA A 338 -7.47 -9.98 -12.70
C ALA A 338 -8.91 -10.31 -12.31
N LEU A 339 -9.91 -9.45 -12.61
CA LEU A 339 -11.31 -9.62 -12.16
C LEU A 339 -12.25 -9.87 -13.35
N PRO A 340 -12.87 -11.08 -13.47
CA PRO A 340 -13.74 -11.41 -14.62
C PRO A 340 -15.13 -10.77 -14.61
N SER A 341 -15.71 -10.44 -13.46
CA SER A 341 -17.12 -10.04 -13.35
C SER A 341 -17.38 -8.59 -12.94
N HIS A 342 -16.40 -7.92 -12.35
CA HIS A 342 -16.47 -6.50 -11.97
C HIS A 342 -15.45 -5.64 -12.75
N ALA A 343 -15.00 -6.14 -13.89
CA ALA A 343 -13.84 -5.61 -14.64
C ALA A 343 -13.92 -4.12 -14.98
N LYS A 344 -15.11 -3.57 -15.26
CA LYS A 344 -15.24 -2.14 -15.61
C LYS A 344 -15.09 -1.23 -14.39
N GLN A 345 -15.74 -1.58 -13.28
CA GLN A 345 -15.71 -0.77 -12.05
C GLN A 345 -14.37 -0.93 -11.31
N GLY A 346 -13.87 -2.17 -11.19
CA GLY A 346 -12.57 -2.44 -10.58
C GLY A 346 -11.40 -1.80 -11.34
N GLY A 347 -11.49 -1.71 -12.68
CA GLY A 347 -10.52 -0.99 -13.50
C GLY A 347 -10.47 0.49 -13.17
N ALA A 348 -11.61 1.15 -13.10
CA ALA A 348 -11.68 2.58 -12.80
C ALA A 348 -11.17 2.90 -11.38
N ILE A 349 -11.47 2.05 -10.38
CA ILE A 349 -10.96 2.20 -9.00
C ILE A 349 -9.44 2.08 -8.96
N PHE A 350 -8.87 1.08 -9.65
CA PHE A 350 -7.44 0.90 -9.74
C PHE A 350 -6.76 2.06 -10.46
N ASP A 351 -7.37 2.55 -11.55
CA ASP A 351 -6.86 3.69 -12.33
C ASP A 351 -6.86 4.99 -11.48
N CYS A 352 -7.91 5.25 -10.71
CA CYS A 352 -7.95 6.39 -9.77
C CYS A 352 -6.90 6.24 -8.65
N THR A 353 -6.74 5.04 -8.11
CA THR A 353 -5.72 4.75 -7.09
C THR A 353 -4.32 5.01 -7.63
N ASN A 354 -4.04 4.49 -8.83
CA ASN A 354 -2.71 4.59 -9.45
C ASN A 354 -2.39 6.03 -9.84
N SER A 355 -3.37 6.75 -10.43
CA SER A 355 -3.22 8.16 -10.79
C SER A 355 -2.90 9.04 -9.58
N ALA A 356 -3.65 8.90 -8.49
CA ALA A 356 -3.39 9.63 -7.26
C ALA A 356 -2.05 9.27 -6.62
N ALA A 357 -1.72 7.98 -6.56
CA ALA A 357 -0.48 7.50 -5.97
C ALA A 357 0.74 7.96 -6.76
N LEU A 358 0.71 7.88 -8.10
CA LEU A 358 1.82 8.34 -8.94
C LEU A 358 2.01 9.86 -8.83
N ALA A 359 0.91 10.64 -8.89
CA ALA A 359 0.99 12.08 -8.69
C ALA A 359 1.57 12.44 -7.32
N PHE A 360 1.22 11.69 -6.27
CA PHE A 360 1.76 11.88 -4.94
C PHE A 360 3.27 11.60 -4.89
N TRP A 361 3.71 10.49 -5.47
CA TRP A 361 5.14 10.18 -5.53
C TRP A 361 5.92 11.21 -6.35
N ASP A 362 5.42 11.62 -7.52
CA ASP A 362 6.08 12.61 -8.36
C ASP A 362 6.18 13.97 -7.66
N ALA A 363 5.13 14.39 -6.95
CA ALA A 363 5.12 15.66 -6.21
C ALA A 363 6.16 15.66 -5.07
N TYR A 364 6.27 14.58 -4.29
CA TYR A 364 7.05 14.58 -3.04
C TYR A 364 8.39 13.87 -3.11
N LEU A 365 8.63 13.03 -4.11
CA LEU A 365 9.93 12.37 -4.30
C LEU A 365 10.72 12.93 -5.49
N LYS A 366 10.04 13.52 -6.49
CA LYS A 366 10.71 14.18 -7.62
C LYS A 366 10.58 15.70 -7.61
N GLY A 367 9.73 16.26 -6.74
CA GLY A 367 9.47 17.69 -6.70
C GLY A 367 8.73 18.22 -7.95
N ASP A 368 7.94 17.36 -8.61
CA ASP A 368 7.18 17.77 -9.81
C ASP A 368 6.00 18.67 -9.40
N ALA A 369 6.12 19.95 -9.76
CA ALA A 369 5.11 20.97 -9.46
C ALA A 369 3.77 20.67 -10.15
N ARG A 370 3.75 20.05 -11.34
CA ARG A 370 2.52 19.67 -12.05
C ARG A 370 1.78 18.56 -11.36
N ALA A 371 2.52 17.58 -10.80
CA ALA A 371 1.94 16.53 -9.98
C ALA A 371 1.31 17.12 -8.70
N LYS A 372 1.97 18.09 -8.08
CA LYS A 372 1.41 18.82 -6.94
C LYS A 372 0.15 19.61 -7.32
N GLU A 373 0.16 20.32 -8.44
CA GLU A 373 -1.00 21.02 -8.99
C GLU A 373 -2.17 20.07 -9.27
N TYR A 374 -1.90 18.90 -9.86
CA TYR A 374 -2.90 17.85 -10.07
C TYR A 374 -3.57 17.42 -8.77
N LEU A 375 -2.76 17.16 -7.73
CA LEU A 375 -3.28 16.79 -6.40
C LEU A 375 -4.06 17.93 -5.72
N ASP A 376 -3.74 19.19 -6.01
CA ASP A 376 -4.39 20.36 -5.40
C ASP A 376 -5.62 20.85 -6.19
N SER A 377 -5.81 20.36 -7.43
CA SER A 377 -6.95 20.68 -8.30
C SER A 377 -8.13 19.72 -8.14
N SER A 378 -9.21 19.91 -8.92
CA SER A 378 -10.33 18.99 -9.07
C SER A 378 -10.11 17.91 -10.14
N ALA A 379 -8.93 17.83 -10.76
CA ALA A 379 -8.69 17.00 -11.92
C ALA A 379 -8.98 15.51 -11.67
N LEU A 380 -8.66 14.98 -10.48
CA LEU A 380 -8.93 13.60 -10.13
C LEU A 380 -10.43 13.32 -9.94
N GLU A 381 -11.16 14.25 -9.36
CA GLU A 381 -12.63 14.18 -9.23
C GLU A 381 -13.30 14.24 -10.60
N GLU A 382 -12.83 15.11 -11.50
CA GLU A 382 -13.31 15.23 -12.87
C GLU A 382 -13.01 13.98 -13.70
N PHE A 383 -11.77 13.48 -13.65
CA PHE A 383 -11.37 12.22 -14.28
C PHE A 383 -12.26 11.05 -13.86
N SER A 384 -12.59 10.96 -12.59
CA SER A 384 -13.42 9.87 -12.05
C SER A 384 -14.93 10.08 -12.25
N HIS A 385 -15.35 11.16 -12.92
CA HIS A 385 -16.76 11.57 -13.04
C HIS A 385 -17.46 11.67 -11.66
N GLY A 386 -16.75 12.14 -10.65
CA GLY A 386 -17.26 12.31 -9.29
C GLY A 386 -17.28 11.03 -8.44
N ALA A 387 -16.73 9.91 -8.94
CA ALA A 387 -16.64 8.67 -8.15
C ALA A 387 -15.58 8.74 -7.06
N VAL A 388 -14.66 9.70 -7.09
CA VAL A 388 -13.70 9.93 -6.03
C VAL A 388 -13.87 11.30 -5.39
N LYS A 389 -13.38 11.41 -4.15
CA LYS A 389 -13.25 12.66 -3.42
C LYS A 389 -11.87 12.73 -2.76
N LEU A 390 -11.11 13.76 -3.10
CA LEU A 390 -9.79 14.01 -2.53
C LEU A 390 -9.87 15.10 -1.47
N PHE A 391 -9.68 14.72 -0.21
CA PHE A 391 -9.60 15.65 0.91
C PHE A 391 -8.14 16.06 1.12
N ARG A 392 -7.92 17.32 1.49
CA ARG A 392 -6.61 17.93 1.69
C ARG A 392 -6.56 18.62 3.05
N ARG A 393 -5.39 18.63 3.67
CA ARG A 393 -5.22 19.26 4.96
C ARG A 393 -3.81 19.85 5.14
#